data_21f9b4c2f3d226ce2553afc93ed7f2cb
#
_entry.id   21f9b4c2f3d226ce2553afc93ed7f2cb
#
_cell.length_a   1.000
_cell.length_b   1.000
_cell.length_c   1.000
_cell.angle_alpha   90.00
_cell.angle_beta   90.00
_cell.angle_gamma   90.00
#
_symmetry.space_group_name_H-M   'P 1'
#
loop_
_entity.id
_entity.type
_entity.pdbx_description
1 polymer ?
#
loop_
_entity_poly.entity_id
_entity_poly.type
_entity_poly.pdbx_seq_one_letter_code
_entity_poly.pdbx_strand_id
1 'polypeptide(L)'
;ATTQCFIRTAQHPIHRRYCTKQQQFRYNCLNTWFYLDTMFVSTRSVRGYTCGQVFVNDTGFSRVYPMKSKSMAGKALSDLFSDVGVPTSLHTDGAKEMTIGHWKEVREKHGGIKQTTVEPYSPWQNRAEAEIRELKKQVTRIMDNSGAPKRLWDYCLEYVSELRSRTALGLPKLNGRTPYEFVTGETPDISEWTEFSFYQPVWYYNSSEFPEPRGVLGRWLGVSHRVGQALCYWILPESAEPISRTTVQAVSSDDLVTTKVQDLIIKYDKSVSDRLARGDNDITEDECIPT
;
A
#
# COMPACT_ATOMS: atom_id res chain seq x y z
N ALA A 1 -16.85 23.89 24.02
CA ALA A 1 -16.11 22.64 24.03
C ALA A 1 -14.89 22.78 23.11
N THR A 2 -13.71 22.83 23.72
CA THR A 2 -12.43 23.04 23.02
C THR A 2 -12.04 21.69 22.38
N THR A 3 -12.13 21.58 21.07
CA THR A 3 -11.63 20.44 20.34
C THR A 3 -10.10 20.50 20.38
N GLN A 4 -9.49 19.68 21.22
CA GLN A 4 -8.04 19.50 21.24
C GLN A 4 -7.65 18.78 19.95
N CYS A 5 -7.04 19.51 19.04
CA CYS A 5 -6.41 18.94 17.85
C CYS A 5 -5.16 18.17 18.30
N PHE A 6 -5.23 16.84 18.33
CA PHE A 6 -4.07 16.00 18.60
C PHE A 6 -3.19 15.97 17.36
N ILE A 7 -2.15 16.78 17.33
CA ILE A 7 -1.06 16.61 16.37
C ILE A 7 -0.26 15.40 16.82
N ARG A 8 -0.53 14.24 16.22
CA ARG A 8 0.29 13.05 16.40
C ARG A 8 1.52 13.15 15.49
N THR A 9 2.63 13.60 16.06
CA THR A 9 3.93 13.40 15.42
C THR A 9 4.38 11.97 15.72
N ALA A 10 4.42 11.11 14.72
CA ALA A 10 5.04 9.80 14.83
C ALA A 10 6.54 10.00 15.04
N GLN A 11 6.95 10.11 16.29
CA GLN A 11 8.36 10.13 16.65
C GLN A 11 8.83 8.68 16.81
N HIS A 12 9.53 8.16 15.82
CA HIS A 12 10.37 6.97 15.99
C HIS A 12 11.80 7.38 16.31
N PRO A 13 12.14 7.63 17.60
CA PRO A 13 13.46 8.13 17.97
C PRO A 13 14.58 7.11 17.71
N ILE A 14 14.25 5.83 17.54
CA ILE A 14 15.24 4.75 17.35
C ILE A 14 15.88 4.83 15.96
N HIS A 15 15.14 5.15 14.90
CA HIS A 15 15.70 5.25 13.55
C HIS A 15 16.69 6.42 13.38
N ARG A 16 16.66 7.41 14.25
CA ARG A 16 17.59 8.56 14.22
C ARG A 16 18.92 8.29 14.89
N ARG A 17 19.01 7.31 15.80
CA ARG A 17 20.21 7.12 16.66
C ARG A 17 21.32 6.33 15.98
N TYR A 18 21.06 5.60 14.92
CA TYR A 18 22.03 4.70 14.29
C TYR A 18 22.22 4.97 12.80
N CYS A 19 22.42 6.23 12.42
CA CYS A 19 22.96 6.56 11.11
C CYS A 19 24.41 6.08 11.05
N THR A 20 24.66 4.82 10.78
CA THR A 20 26.00 4.34 10.51
C THR A 20 26.31 4.53 9.02
N LYS A 21 27.57 4.85 8.69
CA LYS A 21 28.04 4.87 7.30
C LYS A 21 28.25 3.46 6.75
N GLN A 22 28.11 2.44 7.57
CA GLN A 22 28.27 1.03 7.17
C GLN A 22 26.96 0.53 6.56
N GLN A 23 27.00 0.09 5.33
CA GLN A 23 25.83 -0.39 4.59
C GLN A 23 25.13 -1.59 5.24
N GLN A 24 25.87 -2.44 5.91
CA GLN A 24 25.36 -3.63 6.59
C GLN A 24 24.41 -3.34 7.76
N PHE A 25 24.46 -2.11 8.32
CA PHE A 25 23.54 -1.68 9.37
C PHE A 25 22.41 -0.76 8.85
N ARG A 26 22.31 -0.60 7.55
CA ARG A 26 21.34 0.30 6.91
C ARG A 26 19.96 -0.32 6.80
N TYR A 27 19.88 -1.64 6.80
CA TYR A 27 18.66 -2.40 6.64
C TYR A 27 18.48 -3.36 7.82
N ASN A 28 17.22 -3.49 8.29
CA ASN A 28 16.89 -4.50 9.29
C ASN A 28 17.08 -5.89 8.68
N CYS A 29 17.73 -6.79 9.41
CA CYS A 29 17.80 -8.19 9.05
C CYS A 29 16.61 -8.92 9.68
N LEU A 30 15.77 -9.51 8.86
CA LEU A 30 14.56 -10.20 9.27
C LEU A 30 14.89 -11.69 9.46
N ASN A 31 14.46 -12.27 10.59
CA ASN A 31 14.56 -13.72 10.81
C ASN A 31 13.34 -14.45 10.20
N THR A 32 13.09 -14.19 8.92
CA THR A 32 11.98 -14.78 8.19
C THR A 32 12.31 -14.94 6.72
N TRP A 33 11.48 -15.70 6.00
CA TRP A 33 11.54 -15.85 4.55
C TRP A 33 10.24 -15.35 3.94
N PHE A 34 10.29 -15.02 2.64
CA PHE A 34 9.12 -14.62 1.89
C PHE A 34 8.86 -15.52 0.69
N TYR A 35 7.59 -15.83 0.49
CA TYR A 35 7.04 -16.36 -0.75
C TYR A 35 6.65 -15.19 -1.64
N LEU A 36 6.86 -15.34 -2.93
CA LEU A 36 6.77 -14.26 -3.90
C LEU A 36 5.95 -14.69 -5.10
N ASP A 37 5.11 -13.78 -5.57
CA ASP A 37 4.40 -13.96 -6.82
C ASP A 37 3.97 -12.61 -7.38
N THR A 38 3.72 -12.54 -8.70
CA THR A 38 3.25 -11.35 -9.38
C THR A 38 1.77 -11.46 -9.69
N MET A 39 0.96 -10.59 -9.10
CA MET A 39 -0.46 -10.50 -9.43
C MET A 39 -0.69 -9.56 -10.61
N PHE A 40 -1.64 -9.90 -11.48
CA PHE A 40 -2.08 -9.08 -12.60
C PHE A 40 -3.47 -8.54 -12.38
N VAL A 41 -3.71 -7.35 -12.90
CA VAL A 41 -4.98 -6.64 -12.85
C VAL A 41 -5.36 -6.17 -14.25
N SER A 42 -6.61 -6.37 -14.64
CA SER A 42 -7.13 -6.01 -15.97
C SER A 42 -7.31 -4.50 -16.16
N THR A 43 -7.42 -3.75 -15.07
CA THR A 43 -7.67 -2.30 -15.11
C THR A 43 -6.39 -1.56 -14.72
N ARG A 44 -5.95 -0.64 -15.56
CA ARG A 44 -4.80 0.23 -15.25
C ARG A 44 -5.15 1.20 -14.11
N SER A 45 -4.27 1.33 -13.14
CA SER A 45 -4.48 2.27 -12.02
C SER A 45 -4.28 3.72 -12.44
N VAL A 46 -4.67 4.66 -11.57
CA VAL A 46 -4.41 6.10 -11.77
C VAL A 46 -2.91 6.37 -11.89
N ARG A 47 -2.07 5.64 -11.14
CA ARG A 47 -0.60 5.73 -11.22
C ARG A 47 0.01 5.00 -12.43
N GLY A 48 -0.82 4.38 -13.26
CA GLY A 48 -0.40 3.64 -14.45
C GLY A 48 0.08 2.22 -14.18
N TYR A 49 -0.24 1.63 -13.02
CA TYR A 49 0.14 0.27 -12.67
C TYR A 49 -0.83 -0.76 -13.28
N THR A 50 -0.30 -1.92 -13.67
CA THR A 50 -1.04 -3.04 -14.27
C THR A 50 -0.85 -4.35 -13.50
N CYS A 51 0.15 -4.41 -12.63
CA CYS A 51 0.45 -5.59 -11.83
C CYS A 51 0.99 -5.17 -10.45
N GLY A 52 1.20 -6.13 -9.57
CA GLY A 52 1.79 -5.91 -8.26
C GLY A 52 2.65 -7.10 -7.82
N GLN A 53 3.83 -6.82 -7.26
CA GLN A 53 4.66 -7.83 -6.64
C GLN A 53 4.19 -8.07 -5.21
N VAL A 54 3.83 -9.30 -4.90
CA VAL A 54 3.36 -9.72 -3.57
C VAL A 54 4.48 -10.45 -2.85
N PHE A 55 4.71 -10.06 -1.62
CA PHE A 55 5.62 -10.71 -0.68
C PHE A 55 4.81 -11.16 0.53
N VAL A 56 4.84 -12.43 0.86
CA VAL A 56 4.13 -12.97 2.01
C VAL A 56 4.99 -13.99 2.75
N ASN A 57 4.92 -13.99 4.06
CA ASN A 57 5.56 -15.01 4.87
C ASN A 57 4.54 -16.06 5.38
N ASP A 58 5.02 -17.01 6.17
CA ASP A 58 4.20 -18.09 6.72
C ASP A 58 3.31 -17.67 7.89
N THR A 59 3.45 -16.46 8.40
CA THR A 59 2.60 -15.89 9.46
C THR A 59 1.49 -14.99 8.93
N GLY A 60 1.40 -14.80 7.60
CA GLY A 60 0.42 -13.93 6.96
C GLY A 60 0.84 -12.46 6.90
N PHE A 61 2.10 -12.14 7.27
CA PHE A 61 2.64 -10.83 6.96
C PHE A 61 2.75 -10.68 5.46
N SER A 62 2.16 -9.63 4.91
CA SER A 62 2.18 -9.36 3.47
C SER A 62 2.58 -7.92 3.17
N ARG A 63 3.24 -7.73 2.04
CA ARG A 63 3.54 -6.44 1.40
C ARG A 63 3.29 -6.55 -0.07
N VAL A 64 2.72 -5.50 -0.63
CA VAL A 64 2.47 -5.43 -2.07
C VAL A 64 3.04 -4.15 -2.62
N TYR A 65 3.75 -4.28 -3.73
CA TYR A 65 4.31 -3.16 -4.46
C TYR A 65 3.71 -3.12 -5.87
N PRO A 66 2.78 -2.19 -6.14
CA PRO A 66 2.22 -2.02 -7.47
C PRO A 66 3.30 -1.63 -8.50
N MET A 67 3.21 -2.20 -9.69
CA MET A 67 4.21 -2.04 -10.76
C MET A 67 3.53 -1.77 -12.11
N LYS A 68 4.24 -1.06 -12.99
CA LYS A 68 3.80 -0.86 -14.38
C LYS A 68 4.01 -2.10 -15.23
N SER A 69 5.02 -2.90 -14.92
CA SER A 69 5.36 -4.14 -15.63
C SER A 69 6.15 -5.09 -14.74
N LYS A 70 6.21 -6.36 -15.09
CA LYS A 70 7.01 -7.39 -14.40
C LYS A 70 8.50 -7.03 -14.28
N SER A 71 9.04 -6.29 -15.24
CA SER A 71 10.46 -5.88 -15.23
C SER A 71 10.84 -5.03 -14.02
N MET A 72 9.83 -4.44 -13.32
CA MET A 72 10.04 -3.67 -12.10
C MET A 72 10.14 -4.53 -10.82
N ALA A 73 10.09 -5.86 -10.92
CA ALA A 73 10.18 -6.75 -9.75
C ALA A 73 11.43 -6.49 -8.90
N GLY A 74 12.60 -6.22 -9.52
CA GLY A 74 13.83 -5.87 -8.81
C GLY A 74 13.71 -4.58 -8.00
N LYS A 75 12.96 -3.59 -8.50
CA LYS A 75 12.66 -2.37 -7.76
C LYS A 75 11.74 -2.67 -6.56
N ALA A 76 10.71 -3.47 -6.76
CA ALA A 76 9.81 -3.89 -5.68
C ALA A 76 10.57 -4.62 -4.55
N LEU A 77 11.56 -5.45 -4.90
CA LEU A 77 12.45 -6.09 -3.93
C LEU A 77 13.29 -5.07 -3.15
N SER A 78 13.85 -4.07 -3.83
CA SER A 78 14.60 -2.99 -3.18
C SER A 78 13.71 -2.16 -2.24
N ASP A 79 12.48 -1.89 -2.65
CA ASP A 79 11.49 -1.18 -1.83
C ASP A 79 11.14 -2.01 -0.57
N LEU A 80 10.94 -3.33 -0.68
CA LEU A 80 10.74 -4.23 0.46
C LEU A 80 11.90 -4.15 1.47
N PHE A 81 13.14 -4.19 0.98
CA PHE A 81 14.31 -4.12 1.84
C PHE A 81 14.43 -2.79 2.58
N SER A 82 14.00 -1.72 1.93
CA SER A 82 14.00 -0.38 2.52
C SER A 82 12.89 -0.19 3.55
N ASP A 83 11.70 -0.71 3.28
CA ASP A 83 10.50 -0.48 4.08
C ASP A 83 10.40 -1.44 5.27
N VAL A 84 10.82 -2.70 5.09
CA VAL A 84 10.65 -3.77 6.08
C VAL A 84 11.99 -4.30 6.56
N GLY A 85 12.86 -4.68 5.63
CA GLY A 85 14.16 -5.25 5.92
C GLY A 85 14.53 -6.41 5.00
N VAL A 86 15.71 -6.95 5.20
CA VAL A 86 16.31 -8.00 4.38
C VAL A 86 15.98 -9.38 4.97
N PRO A 87 15.25 -10.27 4.24
CA PRO A 87 14.88 -11.59 4.71
C PRO A 87 16.04 -12.58 4.63
N THR A 88 15.90 -13.72 5.32
CA THR A 88 16.88 -14.82 5.26
C THR A 88 16.86 -15.54 3.92
N SER A 89 15.67 -15.68 3.32
CA SER A 89 15.51 -16.33 2.00
C SER A 89 14.24 -15.88 1.28
N LEU A 90 14.23 -16.11 -0.02
CA LEU A 90 13.14 -15.82 -0.94
C LEU A 90 12.71 -17.10 -1.66
N HIS A 91 11.41 -17.34 -1.77
CA HIS A 91 10.81 -18.48 -2.47
C HIS A 91 9.97 -17.98 -3.64
N THR A 92 10.38 -18.31 -4.86
CA THR A 92 9.75 -17.84 -6.12
C THR A 92 9.29 -19.01 -6.98
N ASP A 93 8.41 -18.74 -7.94
CA ASP A 93 8.00 -19.70 -8.98
C ASP A 93 9.04 -19.91 -10.08
N GLY A 94 10.18 -19.23 -10.02
CA GLY A 94 11.26 -19.32 -11.00
C GLY A 94 11.06 -18.44 -12.25
N ALA A 95 10.14 -17.50 -12.22
CA ALA A 95 9.96 -16.54 -13.31
C ALA A 95 11.27 -15.78 -13.60
N LYS A 96 11.55 -15.53 -14.88
CA LYS A 96 12.82 -14.91 -15.32
C LYS A 96 13.09 -13.57 -14.65
N GLU A 97 12.08 -12.74 -14.50
CA GLU A 97 12.16 -11.42 -13.86
C GLU A 97 12.59 -11.48 -12.39
N MET A 98 12.40 -12.62 -11.72
CA MET A 98 12.81 -12.88 -10.34
C MET A 98 14.10 -13.69 -10.22
N THR A 99 14.82 -13.90 -11.31
CA THR A 99 16.07 -14.70 -11.31
C THR A 99 17.26 -13.95 -11.89
N ILE A 100 17.06 -13.05 -12.83
CA ILE A 100 18.11 -12.33 -13.57
C ILE A 100 17.95 -10.81 -13.49
N GLY A 101 18.92 -10.08 -14.07
CA GLY A 101 18.88 -8.62 -14.20
C GLY A 101 18.89 -7.90 -12.85
N HIS A 102 18.13 -6.82 -12.77
CA HIS A 102 18.10 -5.96 -11.58
C HIS A 102 17.70 -6.69 -10.29
N TRP A 103 16.83 -7.69 -10.37
CA TRP A 103 16.50 -8.56 -9.23
C TRP A 103 17.74 -9.24 -8.63
N LYS A 104 18.56 -9.85 -9.50
CA LYS A 104 19.81 -10.50 -9.09
C LYS A 104 20.77 -9.51 -8.46
N GLU A 105 20.96 -8.34 -9.07
CA GLU A 105 21.83 -7.28 -8.57
C GLU A 105 21.39 -6.82 -7.15
N VAL A 106 20.09 -6.57 -6.93
CA VAL A 106 19.58 -6.17 -5.62
C VAL A 106 19.86 -7.24 -4.57
N ARG A 107 19.62 -8.51 -4.91
CA ARG A 107 19.85 -9.63 -4.01
C ARG A 107 21.33 -9.81 -3.65
N GLU A 108 22.23 -9.70 -4.63
CA GLU A 108 23.67 -9.82 -4.43
C GLU A 108 24.25 -8.67 -3.61
N LYS A 109 23.77 -7.45 -3.84
CA LYS A 109 24.14 -6.25 -3.08
C LYS A 109 23.84 -6.36 -1.59
N HIS A 110 22.83 -7.15 -1.22
CA HIS A 110 22.39 -7.33 0.16
C HIS A 110 22.86 -8.68 0.77
N GLY A 111 24.04 -9.15 0.37
CA GLY A 111 24.69 -10.30 0.97
C GLY A 111 24.34 -11.65 0.32
N GLY A 112 23.85 -11.65 -0.90
CA GLY A 112 23.59 -12.89 -1.65
C GLY A 112 22.46 -13.71 -1.03
N ILE A 113 21.32 -13.08 -0.74
CA ILE A 113 20.16 -13.72 -0.11
C ILE A 113 19.80 -15.03 -0.83
N LYS A 114 19.64 -16.10 -0.06
CA LYS A 114 19.27 -17.41 -0.58
C LYS A 114 17.92 -17.33 -1.31
N GLN A 115 17.87 -17.81 -2.53
CA GLN A 115 16.64 -17.96 -3.28
C GLN A 115 16.41 -19.44 -3.62
N THR A 116 15.19 -19.88 -3.41
CA THR A 116 14.73 -21.20 -3.81
C THR A 116 13.56 -21.07 -4.77
N THR A 117 13.51 -21.96 -5.74
CA THR A 117 12.42 -22.03 -6.70
C THR A 117 11.44 -23.10 -6.25
N VAL A 118 10.16 -22.80 -6.28
CA VAL A 118 9.07 -23.76 -6.04
C VAL A 118 9.05 -24.74 -7.22
N GLU A 119 8.79 -26.02 -6.93
CA GLU A 119 8.68 -27.04 -7.96
C GLU A 119 7.51 -26.74 -8.92
N PRO A 120 7.69 -26.94 -10.22
CA PRO A 120 6.61 -26.81 -11.19
C PRO A 120 5.41 -27.70 -10.79
N TYR A 121 4.20 -27.20 -10.98
CA TYR A 121 2.94 -27.88 -10.67
C TYR A 121 2.69 -28.18 -9.17
N SER A 122 3.38 -27.48 -8.29
CA SER A 122 3.20 -27.59 -6.82
C SER A 122 2.65 -26.30 -6.20
N PRO A 123 1.44 -25.84 -6.59
CA PRO A 123 0.89 -24.54 -6.15
C PRO A 123 0.70 -24.45 -4.63
N TRP A 124 0.55 -25.57 -3.92
CA TRP A 124 0.47 -25.59 -2.45
C TRP A 124 1.77 -25.18 -1.75
N GLN A 125 2.91 -25.20 -2.46
CA GLN A 125 4.20 -24.76 -1.92
C GLN A 125 4.35 -23.23 -1.98
N ASN A 126 3.58 -22.56 -2.86
CA ASN A 126 3.61 -21.09 -2.96
C ASN A 126 2.44 -20.45 -2.23
N ARG A 127 2.70 -20.03 -0.99
CA ARG A 127 1.70 -19.28 -0.19
C ARG A 127 1.28 -17.96 -0.81
N ALA A 128 2.08 -17.39 -1.70
CA ALA A 128 1.77 -16.12 -2.34
C ALA A 128 0.48 -16.20 -3.18
N GLU A 129 0.21 -17.33 -3.86
CA GLU A 129 -1.04 -17.51 -4.61
C GLU A 129 -2.28 -17.43 -3.71
N ALA A 130 -2.22 -18.08 -2.55
CA ALA A 130 -3.32 -18.06 -1.58
C ALA A 130 -3.55 -16.63 -1.04
N GLU A 131 -2.47 -15.92 -0.73
CA GLU A 131 -2.54 -14.54 -0.26
C GLU A 131 -3.05 -13.59 -1.35
N ILE A 132 -2.60 -13.72 -2.60
CA ILE A 132 -3.11 -12.95 -3.74
C ILE A 132 -4.62 -13.10 -3.88
N ARG A 133 -5.13 -14.33 -3.76
CA ARG A 133 -6.56 -14.62 -3.83
C ARG A 133 -7.33 -13.91 -2.72
N GLU A 134 -6.81 -13.94 -1.50
CA GLU A 134 -7.44 -13.29 -0.36
C GLU A 134 -7.36 -11.77 -0.44
N LEU A 135 -6.22 -11.21 -0.87
CA LEU A 135 -6.07 -9.78 -1.11
C LEU A 135 -7.05 -9.27 -2.18
N LYS A 136 -7.14 -9.96 -3.32
CA LYS A 136 -8.11 -9.62 -4.38
C LYS A 136 -9.54 -9.60 -3.87
N LYS A 137 -9.93 -10.61 -3.09
CA LYS A 137 -11.26 -10.70 -2.49
C LYS A 137 -11.55 -9.52 -1.55
N GLN A 138 -10.60 -9.17 -0.69
CA GLN A 138 -10.77 -8.07 0.26
C GLN A 138 -10.78 -6.70 -0.45
N VAL A 139 -9.89 -6.49 -1.42
CA VAL A 139 -9.86 -5.27 -2.24
C VAL A 139 -11.20 -5.09 -2.96
N THR A 140 -11.71 -6.12 -3.64
CA THR A 140 -13.02 -6.06 -4.32
C THR A 140 -14.12 -5.69 -3.34
N ARG A 141 -14.18 -6.36 -2.18
CA ARG A 141 -15.20 -6.08 -1.16
C ARG A 141 -15.14 -4.63 -0.64
N ILE A 142 -13.94 -4.10 -0.38
CA ILE A 142 -13.77 -2.74 0.13
C ILE A 142 -14.15 -1.73 -0.95
N MET A 143 -13.71 -1.93 -2.19
CA MET A 143 -14.02 -1.02 -3.29
C MET A 143 -15.51 -1.01 -3.62
N ASP A 144 -16.16 -2.18 -3.64
CA ASP A 144 -17.61 -2.27 -3.88
C ASP A 144 -18.40 -1.59 -2.75
N ASN A 145 -18.03 -1.81 -1.49
CA ASN A 145 -18.69 -1.20 -0.35
C ASN A 145 -18.50 0.31 -0.27
N SER A 146 -17.35 0.81 -0.68
CA SER A 146 -17.02 2.25 -0.63
C SER A 146 -17.47 3.02 -1.88
N GLY A 147 -17.84 2.31 -2.96
CA GLY A 147 -18.12 2.92 -4.26
C GLY A 147 -16.88 3.53 -4.94
N ALA A 148 -15.69 3.12 -4.53
CA ALA A 148 -14.45 3.66 -5.09
C ALA A 148 -14.26 3.27 -6.56
N PRO A 149 -13.82 4.20 -7.44
CA PRO A 149 -13.49 3.90 -8.82
C PRO A 149 -12.46 2.78 -8.95
N LYS A 150 -12.66 1.84 -9.89
CA LYS A 150 -11.79 0.67 -10.07
C LYS A 150 -10.32 1.02 -10.29
N ARG A 151 -10.02 2.17 -10.89
CA ARG A 151 -8.65 2.66 -11.13
C ARG A 151 -7.85 3.02 -9.87
N LEU A 152 -8.49 3.01 -8.69
CA LEU A 152 -7.84 3.22 -7.39
C LEU A 152 -7.45 1.90 -6.69
N TRP A 153 -7.50 0.79 -7.41
CA TRP A 153 -7.22 -0.54 -6.86
C TRP A 153 -5.85 -0.66 -6.19
N ASP A 154 -4.85 0.03 -6.71
CA ASP A 154 -3.49 0.00 -6.20
C ASP A 154 -3.37 0.62 -4.81
N TYR A 155 -4.05 1.74 -4.54
CA TYR A 155 -4.15 2.33 -3.20
C TYR A 155 -4.90 1.41 -2.24
N CYS A 156 -6.03 0.85 -2.68
CA CYS A 156 -6.81 -0.09 -1.88
C CYS A 156 -5.99 -1.35 -1.55
N LEU A 157 -5.22 -1.85 -2.50
CA LEU A 157 -4.38 -3.04 -2.33
C LEU A 157 -3.24 -2.80 -1.31
N GLU A 158 -2.56 -1.66 -1.40
CA GLU A 158 -1.55 -1.24 -0.41
C GLU A 158 -2.19 -1.14 0.97
N TYR A 159 -3.34 -0.46 1.09
CA TYR A 159 -4.09 -0.31 2.34
C TYR A 159 -4.47 -1.67 2.95
N VAL A 160 -5.06 -2.58 2.18
CA VAL A 160 -5.48 -3.91 2.63
C VAL A 160 -4.28 -4.74 3.11
N SER A 161 -3.19 -4.75 2.36
CA SER A 161 -1.97 -5.49 2.70
C SER A 161 -1.37 -5.00 4.02
N GLU A 162 -1.32 -3.69 4.21
CA GLU A 162 -0.82 -3.07 5.43
C GLU A 162 -1.72 -3.36 6.64
N LEU A 163 -3.03 -3.22 6.47
CA LEU A 163 -4.00 -3.45 7.53
C LEU A 163 -3.98 -4.92 7.98
N ARG A 164 -3.96 -5.88 7.03
CA ARG A 164 -3.86 -7.31 7.32
C ARG A 164 -2.62 -7.65 8.14
N SER A 165 -1.48 -7.11 7.76
CA SER A 165 -0.24 -7.37 8.47
C SER A 165 -0.25 -6.85 9.91
N ARG A 166 -1.02 -5.81 10.19
CA ARG A 166 -1.15 -5.18 11.51
C ARG A 166 -2.34 -5.68 12.34
N THR A 167 -3.19 -6.49 11.75
CA THR A 167 -4.33 -7.08 12.44
C THR A 167 -3.96 -8.46 12.98
N ALA A 168 -4.39 -8.78 14.20
CA ALA A 168 -4.16 -10.10 14.78
C ALA A 168 -4.89 -11.18 13.96
N LEU A 169 -4.15 -12.23 13.60
CA LEU A 169 -4.69 -13.40 12.93
C LEU A 169 -4.72 -14.56 13.92
N GLY A 170 -5.79 -15.39 13.85
CA GLY A 170 -5.97 -16.55 14.71
C GLY A 170 -5.01 -17.72 14.42
N LEU A 171 -3.76 -17.45 14.07
CA LEU A 171 -2.75 -18.46 13.79
C LEU A 171 -1.99 -18.84 15.07
N PRO A 172 -1.95 -20.13 15.45
CA PRO A 172 -1.27 -20.59 16.67
C PRO A 172 0.20 -20.13 16.76
N LYS A 173 0.89 -20.05 15.62
CA LYS A 173 2.29 -19.61 15.52
C LYS A 173 2.51 -18.17 16.00
N LEU A 174 1.49 -17.33 15.90
CA LEU A 174 1.57 -15.93 16.29
C LEU A 174 1.43 -15.72 17.81
N ASN A 175 0.85 -16.68 18.55
CA ASN A 175 0.60 -16.56 19.99
C ASN A 175 -0.12 -15.24 20.35
N GLY A 176 -1.12 -14.84 19.57
CA GLY A 176 -1.88 -13.60 19.78
C GLY A 176 -1.22 -12.32 19.26
N ARG A 177 0.00 -12.40 18.74
CA ARG A 177 0.69 -11.27 18.11
C ARG A 177 0.15 -11.02 16.70
N THR A 178 0.40 -9.82 16.17
CA THR A 178 0.14 -9.53 14.76
C THR A 178 1.26 -10.09 13.87
N PRO A 179 1.01 -10.35 12.58
CA PRO A 179 2.06 -10.71 11.62
C PRO A 179 3.19 -9.68 11.57
N TYR A 180 2.84 -8.40 11.68
CA TYR A 180 3.80 -7.29 11.71
C TYR A 180 4.74 -7.40 12.92
N GLU A 181 4.19 -7.56 14.12
CA GLU A 181 4.95 -7.70 15.35
C GLU A 181 5.86 -8.95 15.32
N PHE A 182 5.38 -10.04 14.72
CA PHE A 182 6.18 -11.25 14.58
C PHE A 182 7.42 -11.03 13.70
N VAL A 183 7.29 -10.24 12.63
CA VAL A 183 8.38 -10.00 11.66
C VAL A 183 9.34 -8.90 12.13
N THR A 184 8.82 -7.82 12.69
CA THR A 184 9.61 -6.62 13.03
C THR A 184 10.03 -6.60 14.50
N GLY A 185 9.34 -7.35 15.38
CA GLY A 185 9.52 -7.29 16.84
C GLY A 185 8.86 -6.06 17.50
N GLU A 186 8.18 -5.22 16.73
CA GLU A 186 7.54 -4.01 17.21
C GLU A 186 6.01 -4.14 17.15
N THR A 187 5.31 -3.79 18.23
CA THR A 187 3.85 -3.72 18.23
C THR A 187 3.38 -2.57 17.35
N PRO A 188 2.58 -2.82 16.30
CA PRO A 188 2.17 -1.78 15.36
C PRO A 188 1.13 -0.84 15.99
N ASP A 189 1.24 0.46 15.73
CA ASP A 189 0.12 1.38 15.92
C ASP A 189 -0.83 1.27 14.71
N ILE A 190 -2.04 0.76 14.93
CA ILE A 190 -3.07 0.59 13.90
C ILE A 190 -3.93 1.84 13.74
N SER A 191 -3.86 2.81 14.68
CA SER A 191 -4.76 3.96 14.70
C SER A 191 -4.68 4.81 13.43
N GLU A 192 -3.49 4.93 12.84
CA GLU A 192 -3.27 5.65 11.58
C GLU A 192 -4.03 5.04 10.39
N TRP A 193 -4.29 3.73 10.46
CA TRP A 193 -4.94 2.94 9.40
C TRP A 193 -6.44 2.80 9.59
N THR A 194 -6.94 3.06 10.80
CA THR A 194 -8.34 2.90 11.18
C THR A 194 -9.05 4.22 11.48
N GLU A 195 -8.33 5.35 11.40
CA GLU A 195 -8.92 6.67 11.62
C GLU A 195 -9.99 7.00 10.58
N PHE A 196 -9.75 6.57 9.33
CA PHE A 196 -10.70 6.73 8.21
C PHE A 196 -10.94 5.40 7.51
N SER A 197 -12.14 5.25 6.95
CA SER A 197 -12.45 4.16 6.03
C SER A 197 -11.93 4.46 4.61
N PHE A 198 -11.59 3.43 3.86
CA PHE A 198 -11.16 3.62 2.47
C PHE A 198 -12.22 4.35 1.64
N TYR A 199 -11.81 5.37 0.90
CA TYR A 199 -12.65 6.24 0.09
C TYR A 199 -13.66 7.07 0.89
N GLN A 200 -13.46 7.25 2.20
CA GLN A 200 -14.29 8.12 3.04
C GLN A 200 -14.13 9.59 2.62
N PRO A 201 -15.23 10.38 2.60
CA PRO A 201 -15.13 11.83 2.38
C PRO A 201 -14.42 12.49 3.55
N VAL A 202 -13.47 13.36 3.23
CA VAL A 202 -12.65 14.08 4.21
C VAL A 202 -12.43 15.52 3.77
N TRP A 203 -12.23 16.39 4.74
CA TRP A 203 -11.74 17.76 4.51
C TRP A 203 -10.22 17.76 4.61
N TYR A 204 -9.54 18.31 3.61
CA TYR A 204 -8.11 18.59 3.67
C TYR A 204 -7.83 20.08 3.48
N TYR A 205 -6.75 20.58 4.07
CA TYR A 205 -6.39 21.99 3.95
C TYR A 205 -5.46 22.21 2.77
N ASN A 206 -5.82 23.21 1.95
CA ASN A 206 -4.96 23.66 0.87
C ASN A 206 -4.23 24.94 1.32
N SER A 207 -2.93 24.82 1.64
CA SER A 207 -2.11 25.93 2.12
C SER A 207 -1.87 27.05 1.10
N SER A 208 -2.20 26.82 -0.18
CA SER A 208 -2.04 27.84 -1.23
C SER A 208 -3.13 28.92 -1.24
N GLU A 209 -4.21 28.73 -0.48
CA GLU A 209 -5.30 29.70 -0.39
C GLU A 209 -5.15 30.62 0.84
N PHE A 210 -4.09 31.43 0.85
CA PHE A 210 -3.92 32.50 1.85
C PHE A 210 -4.71 33.75 1.39
N PRO A 211 -5.39 34.51 2.30
CA PRO A 211 -5.35 34.41 3.77
C PRO A 211 -6.41 33.48 4.38
N GLU A 212 -7.30 32.89 3.62
CA GLU A 212 -8.38 32.04 4.11
C GLU A 212 -8.22 30.60 3.62
N PRO A 213 -7.37 29.79 4.30
CA PRO A 213 -7.27 28.38 3.96
C PRO A 213 -8.62 27.71 4.22
N ARG A 214 -9.26 27.24 3.15
CA ARG A 214 -10.54 26.53 3.21
C ARG A 214 -10.31 25.04 3.24
N GLY A 215 -11.17 24.35 4.02
CA GLY A 215 -11.29 22.90 3.89
C GLY A 215 -11.82 22.56 2.50
N VAL A 216 -11.06 21.75 1.76
CA VAL A 216 -11.43 21.25 0.44
C VAL A 216 -11.88 19.80 0.58
N LEU A 217 -12.95 19.41 -0.10
CA LEU A 217 -13.44 18.04 -0.09
C LEU A 217 -12.49 17.14 -0.88
N GLY A 218 -12.19 15.97 -0.30
CA GLY A 218 -11.43 14.90 -0.94
C GLY A 218 -11.88 13.54 -0.46
N ARG A 219 -11.29 12.48 -1.01
CA ARG A 219 -11.49 11.09 -0.60
C ARG A 219 -10.20 10.53 -0.02
N TRP A 220 -10.26 9.88 1.14
CA TRP A 220 -9.11 9.25 1.77
C TRP A 220 -8.74 7.94 1.06
N LEU A 221 -7.47 7.74 0.74
CA LEU A 221 -6.97 6.56 0.02
C LEU A 221 -5.97 5.71 0.81
N GLY A 222 -5.61 6.12 2.02
CA GLY A 222 -4.66 5.39 2.85
C GLY A 222 -3.54 6.26 3.40
N VAL A 223 -2.61 5.62 4.10
CA VAL A 223 -1.42 6.26 4.67
C VAL A 223 -0.34 6.40 3.62
N SER A 224 0.33 7.55 3.59
CA SER A 224 1.44 7.84 2.68
C SER A 224 2.78 7.72 3.42
N HIS A 225 3.50 6.61 3.22
CA HIS A 225 4.77 6.35 3.90
C HIS A 225 5.99 7.03 3.30
N ARG A 226 5.88 7.54 2.07
CA ARG A 226 7.03 7.98 1.28
C ARG A 226 7.20 9.50 1.23
N VAL A 227 6.38 10.23 1.97
CA VAL A 227 6.38 11.70 1.94
C VAL A 227 6.75 12.24 3.32
N GLY A 228 8.00 12.64 3.48
CA GLY A 228 8.50 13.29 4.70
C GLY A 228 8.58 12.37 5.93
N GLN A 229 8.78 12.99 7.09
CA GLN A 229 8.86 12.30 8.40
C GLN A 229 7.55 12.42 9.22
N ALA A 230 6.59 13.20 8.74
CA ALA A 230 5.30 13.37 9.37
C ALA A 230 4.32 12.34 8.84
N LEU A 231 3.30 11.98 9.64
CA LEU A 231 2.17 11.21 9.18
C LEU A 231 1.45 11.96 8.06
N CYS A 232 1.41 11.35 6.89
CA CYS A 232 0.72 11.88 5.71
C CYS A 232 -0.30 10.88 5.22
N TYR A 233 -1.39 11.40 4.68
CA TYR A 233 -2.44 10.60 4.04
C TYR A 233 -2.51 10.86 2.55
N TRP A 234 -2.78 9.82 1.78
CA TRP A 234 -3.17 9.97 0.39
C TRP A 234 -4.61 10.46 0.30
N ILE A 235 -4.79 11.58 -0.36
CA ILE A 235 -6.10 12.19 -0.60
C ILE A 235 -6.32 12.30 -2.10
N LEU A 236 -7.49 11.88 -2.56
CA LEU A 236 -7.95 12.13 -3.93
C LEU A 236 -8.69 13.46 -3.95
N PRO A 237 -8.17 14.50 -4.59
CA PRO A 237 -8.89 15.74 -4.81
C PRO A 237 -9.84 15.63 -6.02
N GLU A 238 -10.65 16.67 -6.27
CA GLU A 238 -11.54 16.74 -7.43
C GLU A 238 -10.79 16.66 -8.79
N SER A 239 -9.49 17.00 -8.80
CA SER A 239 -8.63 16.86 -9.99
C SER A 239 -8.39 15.40 -10.42
N ALA A 240 -8.73 14.43 -9.58
CA ALA A 240 -8.46 13.00 -9.75
C ALA A 240 -6.96 12.62 -9.73
N GLU A 241 -6.09 13.54 -9.33
CA GLU A 241 -4.66 13.29 -9.11
C GLU A 241 -4.37 13.16 -7.61
N PRO A 242 -4.06 11.97 -7.07
CA PRO A 242 -3.84 11.79 -5.65
C PRO A 242 -2.69 12.64 -5.11
N ILE A 243 -2.94 13.31 -3.99
CA ILE A 243 -1.98 14.19 -3.31
C ILE A 243 -1.73 13.70 -1.88
N SER A 244 -0.58 14.05 -1.31
CA SER A 244 -0.27 13.77 0.10
C SER A 244 -0.55 14.97 0.97
N ARG A 245 -1.25 14.76 2.12
CA ARG A 245 -1.58 15.82 3.08
C ARG A 245 -1.44 15.32 4.51
N THR A 246 -0.98 16.21 5.39
CA THR A 246 -0.82 15.94 6.83
C THR A 246 -2.05 16.30 7.64
N THR A 247 -2.77 17.33 7.21
CA THR A 247 -3.95 17.85 7.93
C THR A 247 -5.21 17.42 7.20
N VAL A 248 -5.87 16.43 7.77
CA VAL A 248 -7.08 15.81 7.22
C VAL A 248 -8.08 15.65 8.36
N GLN A 249 -9.35 15.93 8.09
CA GLN A 249 -10.46 15.78 9.03
C GLN A 249 -11.60 15.00 8.39
N ALA A 250 -12.22 14.10 9.14
CA ALA A 250 -13.46 13.46 8.68
C ALA A 250 -14.56 14.50 8.45
N VAL A 251 -15.39 14.31 7.45
CA VAL A 251 -16.66 15.02 7.33
C VAL A 251 -17.54 14.55 8.49
N SER A 252 -18.03 15.48 9.30
CA SER A 252 -18.83 15.12 10.47
C SER A 252 -20.14 14.42 10.08
N SER A 253 -20.69 13.60 10.98
CA SER A 253 -22.00 12.97 10.77
C SER A 253 -23.11 14.00 10.54
N ASP A 254 -23.04 15.13 11.22
CA ASP A 254 -24.01 16.21 11.10
C ASP A 254 -23.90 16.93 9.73
N ASP A 255 -22.66 17.12 9.25
CA ASP A 255 -22.41 17.65 7.91
C ASP A 255 -22.91 16.72 6.80
N LEU A 256 -22.71 15.41 6.97
CA LEU A 256 -23.17 14.40 6.01
C LEU A 256 -24.70 14.38 5.80
N VAL A 257 -25.45 14.81 6.80
CA VAL A 257 -26.93 14.94 6.71
C VAL A 257 -27.35 16.24 6.01
N THR A 258 -26.45 17.23 5.95
CA THR A 258 -26.74 18.54 5.35
C THR A 258 -26.82 18.42 3.83
N THR A 259 -27.93 18.88 3.24
CA THR A 259 -28.20 18.84 1.80
C THR A 259 -27.05 19.46 1.00
N LYS A 260 -26.48 20.58 1.47
CA LYS A 260 -25.35 21.27 0.79
C LYS A 260 -24.11 20.39 0.67
N VAL A 261 -23.78 19.63 1.71
CA VAL A 261 -22.60 18.75 1.71
C VAL A 261 -22.88 17.51 0.87
N GLN A 262 -24.10 16.98 0.90
CA GLN A 262 -24.52 15.88 0.02
C GLN A 262 -24.41 16.26 -1.45
N ASP A 263 -24.93 17.43 -1.85
CA ASP A 263 -24.83 17.93 -3.22
C ASP A 263 -23.36 18.13 -3.64
N LEU A 264 -22.52 18.62 -2.72
CA LEU A 264 -21.10 18.77 -2.96
C LEU A 264 -20.40 17.42 -3.19
N ILE A 265 -20.72 16.40 -2.38
CA ILE A 265 -20.18 15.05 -2.52
C ILE A 265 -20.61 14.44 -3.86
N ILE A 266 -21.90 14.55 -4.23
CA ILE A 266 -22.41 14.02 -5.50
C ILE A 266 -21.72 14.70 -6.69
N LYS A 267 -21.57 16.01 -6.65
CA LYS A 267 -20.87 16.76 -7.70
C LYS A 267 -19.40 16.34 -7.80
N TYR A 268 -18.74 16.18 -6.65
CA TYR A 268 -17.36 15.74 -6.55
C TYR A 268 -17.19 14.35 -7.16
N ASP A 269 -17.98 13.36 -6.73
CA ASP A 269 -17.89 11.98 -7.20
C ASP A 269 -18.13 11.88 -8.72
N LYS A 270 -19.07 12.66 -9.25
CA LYS A 270 -19.31 12.75 -10.69
C LYS A 270 -18.09 13.33 -11.41
N SER A 271 -17.51 14.43 -10.93
CA SER A 271 -16.33 15.06 -11.52
C SER A 271 -15.13 14.11 -11.55
N VAL A 272 -14.87 13.42 -10.43
CA VAL A 272 -13.79 12.43 -10.32
C VAL A 272 -14.02 11.26 -11.28
N SER A 273 -15.25 10.71 -11.29
CA SER A 273 -15.59 9.60 -12.18
C SER A 273 -15.38 9.95 -13.65
N ASP A 274 -15.86 11.12 -14.08
CA ASP A 274 -15.72 11.61 -15.46
C ASP A 274 -14.25 11.81 -15.86
N ARG A 275 -13.41 12.30 -14.93
CA ARG A 275 -11.97 12.48 -15.17
C ARG A 275 -11.22 11.16 -15.26
N LEU A 276 -11.54 10.22 -14.36
CA LEU A 276 -10.93 8.90 -14.37
C LEU A 276 -11.34 8.09 -15.60
N ALA A 277 -12.58 8.22 -16.09
CA ALA A 277 -13.03 7.55 -17.31
C ALA A 277 -12.30 8.07 -18.57
N ARG A 278 -11.99 9.38 -18.65
CA ARG A 278 -11.24 9.94 -19.79
C ARG A 278 -9.82 9.41 -19.90
N GLY A 279 -9.17 9.11 -18.78
CA GLY A 279 -7.82 8.55 -18.78
C GLY A 279 -7.74 7.06 -19.18
N ASP A 280 -8.87 6.40 -19.42
CA ASP A 280 -8.94 4.99 -19.83
C ASP A 280 -8.83 4.81 -21.37
N ASN A 281 -8.95 5.89 -22.14
CA ASN A 281 -8.93 5.84 -23.60
C ASN A 281 -7.53 5.70 -24.24
N ASP A 282 -6.46 5.67 -23.43
CA ASP A 282 -5.07 5.59 -23.91
C ASP A 282 -4.43 4.19 -23.79
N ILE A 283 -5.23 3.13 -23.57
CA ILE A 283 -4.70 1.76 -23.48
C ILE A 283 -4.87 1.10 -24.85
N THR A 284 -3.78 0.92 -25.57
CA THR A 284 -3.68 -0.04 -26.66
C THR A 284 -3.67 -1.46 -26.07
N GLU A 285 -4.49 -2.36 -26.65
CA GLU A 285 -4.70 -3.76 -26.20
C GLU A 285 -3.41 -4.62 -26.16
N ASP A 286 -2.31 -4.13 -26.68
CA ASP A 286 -1.04 -4.87 -26.82
C ASP A 286 -0.23 -5.01 -25.51
N GLU A 287 -0.58 -4.31 -24.42
CA GLU A 287 0.16 -4.38 -23.13
C GLU A 287 -0.35 -5.46 -22.16
N CYS A 288 -1.45 -6.14 -22.46
CA CYS A 288 -2.10 -7.09 -21.55
C CYS A 288 -1.90 -8.57 -21.88
N ILE A 289 -1.11 -8.93 -22.88
CA ILE A 289 -0.89 -10.34 -23.25
C ILE A 289 0.37 -10.86 -22.55
N PRO A 290 0.26 -11.84 -21.64
CA PRO A 290 1.44 -12.56 -21.14
C PRO A 290 1.93 -13.53 -22.22
N THR A 291 3.05 -13.22 -22.86
CA THR A 291 3.84 -14.19 -23.63
C THR A 291 4.76 -14.98 -22.70
#